data_f6e340739adaab6e6adebcb7ea6fc1a7
#
_entry.id   f6e340739adaab6e6adebcb7ea6fc1a7
#
_cell.length_a   1.000
_cell.length_b   1.000
_cell.length_c   1.000
_cell.angle_alpha   90.00
_cell.angle_beta   90.00
_cell.angle_gamma   90.00
#
_symmetry.space_group_name_H-M   'P 1'
#
loop_
_entity.id
_entity.type
_entity.pdbx_description
1 polymer ?
#
loop_
_entity_poly.entity_id
_entity_poly.type
_entity_poly.pdbx_seq_one_letter_code
_entity_poly.pdbx_strand_id
1 'polypeptide(L)'
;HTFYDWDDVVLPDMRSEEFNWDGIRTNFQGISLDYRRFNSDSILDCYKLERDAVKEYTPDIPVTTNLMGFYPSLDYQKWAKEMDFISWDSYPSFGAETENNAMAHDLMRGLKGGKPFALMEQTPSVSNWHTYCALKRPGMMRLYSYQAAAHGADTIMFFQMRRSIGACEKYHGAVIDHVGNENTRVFREITALGEELTELSDTLLGARTPAEVAVVFDWDNWWATVLSAGPSRCINYYEEIYQYYKALLNLHIPMDFVGVDDDLSGYKVVIAPMLYMCKDGYDEKIRSFVKAGGTFLTSYFSGYVEDHD
;
A
#
# COMPACT_ATOMS: atom_id res chain seq x y z
N HIS A 1 20.60 -24.73 3.06
CA HIS A 1 20.97 -25.51 1.88
C HIS A 1 22.29 -25.00 1.31
N THR A 2 23.10 -25.93 0.77
CA THR A 2 24.30 -25.59 0.02
C THR A 2 24.05 -25.95 -1.43
N PHE A 3 24.10 -24.98 -2.32
CA PHE A 3 24.07 -25.17 -3.75
C PHE A 3 25.52 -25.19 -4.27
N TYR A 4 25.82 -26.09 -5.17
CA TYR A 4 27.16 -26.22 -5.76
C TYR A 4 27.25 -25.54 -7.11
N ASP A 5 26.14 -25.36 -7.78
CA ASP A 5 26.02 -24.68 -9.05
C ASP A 5 24.76 -23.82 -9.08
N TRP A 6 24.76 -22.75 -9.88
CA TRP A 6 23.57 -21.91 -10.08
C TRP A 6 22.42 -22.67 -10.74
N ASP A 7 22.71 -23.69 -11.54
CA ASP A 7 21.73 -24.57 -12.17
C ASP A 7 20.93 -25.42 -11.14
N ASP A 8 21.48 -25.57 -9.92
CA ASP A 8 20.78 -26.25 -8.82
C ASP A 8 19.73 -25.33 -8.12
N VAL A 9 19.74 -24.03 -8.40
CA VAL A 9 18.79 -23.07 -7.81
C VAL A 9 17.54 -23.05 -8.68
N VAL A 10 16.49 -23.71 -8.21
CA VAL A 10 15.18 -23.75 -8.88
C VAL A 10 14.19 -22.83 -8.19
N LEU A 11 13.20 -22.35 -8.96
CA LEU A 11 12.12 -21.55 -8.38
C LEU A 11 11.35 -22.38 -7.35
N PRO A 12 11.00 -21.78 -6.18
CA PRO A 12 10.12 -22.44 -5.21
C PRO A 12 8.78 -22.80 -5.84
N ASP A 13 8.44 -24.08 -5.84
CA ASP A 13 7.14 -24.57 -6.31
C ASP A 13 6.68 -25.78 -5.48
N MET A 14 5.45 -26.22 -5.68
CA MET A 14 4.88 -27.36 -4.97
C MET A 14 5.58 -28.71 -5.23
N ARG A 15 6.48 -28.79 -6.20
CA ARG A 15 7.24 -30.01 -6.54
C ARG A 15 8.67 -29.96 -6.02
N SER A 16 9.22 -28.76 -5.87
CA SER A 16 10.58 -28.54 -5.37
C SER A 16 10.65 -28.37 -3.86
N GLU A 17 9.53 -28.04 -3.21
CA GLU A 17 9.44 -27.82 -1.79
C GLU A 17 8.37 -28.68 -1.12
N GLU A 18 8.57 -28.97 0.15
CA GLU A 18 7.51 -29.51 1.01
C GLU A 18 6.65 -28.38 1.54
N PHE A 19 5.55 -28.08 0.86
CA PHE A 19 4.55 -27.15 1.38
C PHE A 19 3.72 -27.81 2.47
N ASN A 20 3.30 -27.00 3.42
CA ASN A 20 2.23 -27.39 4.32
C ASN A 20 0.93 -27.62 3.52
N TRP A 21 0.00 -28.37 4.09
CA TRP A 21 -1.26 -28.74 3.46
C TRP A 21 -2.13 -27.55 2.99
N ASP A 22 -1.88 -26.33 3.44
CA ASP A 22 -2.50 -25.09 2.95
C ASP A 22 -1.82 -24.52 1.68
N GLY A 23 -0.68 -25.12 1.25
CA GLY A 23 0.02 -24.74 0.03
C GLY A 23 0.77 -23.40 0.09
N ILE A 24 0.86 -22.77 1.26
CA ILE A 24 1.46 -21.44 1.42
C ILE A 24 2.76 -21.52 2.22
N ARG A 25 2.75 -22.30 3.31
CA ARG A 25 3.88 -22.43 4.22
C ARG A 25 4.83 -23.50 3.72
N THR A 26 6.11 -23.24 3.85
CA THR A 26 7.17 -24.11 3.33
C THR A 26 8.18 -24.46 4.43
N ASN A 27 8.86 -25.60 4.25
CA ASN A 27 10.00 -25.97 5.07
C ASN A 27 11.30 -25.27 4.60
N PHE A 28 11.27 -24.60 3.46
CA PHE A 28 12.39 -23.87 2.86
C PHE A 28 12.13 -22.34 2.92
N GLN A 29 11.95 -21.81 4.11
CA GLN A 29 11.54 -20.43 4.32
C GLN A 29 12.52 -19.43 3.73
N GLY A 30 13.82 -19.57 4.00
CA GLY A 30 14.83 -18.63 3.52
C GLY A 30 14.85 -18.47 2.00
N ILE A 31 14.86 -19.55 1.22
CA ILE A 31 14.84 -19.46 -0.25
C ILE A 31 13.50 -18.91 -0.76
N SER A 32 12.41 -19.21 -0.10
CA SER A 32 11.09 -18.69 -0.47
C SER A 32 10.96 -17.18 -0.16
N LEU A 33 11.56 -16.71 0.91
CA LEU A 33 11.69 -15.29 1.23
C LEU A 33 12.56 -14.56 0.20
N ASP A 34 13.73 -15.11 -0.10
CA ASP A 34 14.65 -14.56 -1.11
C ASP A 34 14.00 -14.51 -2.49
N TYR A 35 13.19 -15.51 -2.86
CA TYR A 35 12.43 -15.48 -4.10
C TYR A 35 11.40 -14.34 -4.14
N ARG A 36 10.73 -14.04 -3.05
CA ARG A 36 9.80 -12.89 -2.98
C ARG A 36 10.54 -11.56 -3.13
N ARG A 37 11.70 -11.43 -2.47
CA ARG A 37 12.59 -10.28 -2.63
C ARG A 37 13.04 -10.12 -4.08
N PHE A 38 13.58 -11.19 -4.66
CA PHE A 38 14.01 -11.22 -6.06
C PHE A 38 12.88 -10.84 -7.03
N ASN A 39 11.69 -11.38 -6.83
CA ASN A 39 10.54 -11.08 -7.70
C ASN A 39 10.15 -9.59 -7.62
N SER A 40 10.06 -9.04 -6.41
CA SER A 40 9.77 -7.61 -6.20
C SER A 40 10.85 -6.72 -6.82
N ASP A 41 12.13 -7.04 -6.60
CA ASP A 41 13.26 -6.29 -7.10
C ASP A 41 13.36 -6.37 -8.64
N SER A 42 13.09 -7.54 -9.24
CA SER A 42 13.10 -7.72 -10.70
C SER A 42 12.02 -6.90 -11.40
N ILE A 43 10.83 -6.82 -10.81
CA ILE A 43 9.75 -5.98 -11.37
C ILE A 43 10.09 -4.49 -11.19
N LEU A 44 10.69 -4.12 -10.06
CA LEU A 44 11.19 -2.76 -9.84
C LEU A 44 12.25 -2.36 -10.86
N ASP A 45 13.15 -3.29 -11.24
CA ASP A 45 14.15 -3.02 -12.27
C ASP A 45 13.51 -2.79 -13.64
N CYS A 46 12.42 -3.48 -13.99
CA CYS A 46 11.65 -3.17 -15.19
C CYS A 46 11.09 -1.74 -15.14
N TYR A 47 10.48 -1.33 -14.02
CA TYR A 47 10.00 0.05 -13.84
C TYR A 47 11.12 1.08 -14.01
N LYS A 48 12.30 0.83 -13.42
CA LYS A 48 13.47 1.73 -13.54
C LYS A 48 13.92 1.89 -14.99
N LEU A 49 13.98 0.78 -15.75
CA LEU A 49 14.32 0.81 -17.18
C LEU A 49 13.33 1.67 -17.99
N GLU A 50 12.03 1.51 -17.74
CA GLU A 50 10.99 2.29 -18.42
C GLU A 50 11.05 3.77 -18.01
N ARG A 51 11.17 4.07 -16.71
CA ARG A 51 11.34 5.43 -16.19
C ARG A 51 12.55 6.10 -16.81
N ASP A 52 13.69 5.46 -16.82
CA ASP A 52 14.95 6.03 -17.31
C ASP A 52 14.88 6.32 -18.82
N ALA A 53 14.23 5.44 -19.59
CA ALA A 53 13.96 5.67 -21.00
C ALA A 53 13.05 6.89 -21.23
N VAL A 54 12.04 7.10 -20.41
CA VAL A 54 11.20 8.32 -20.46
C VAL A 54 11.99 9.55 -20.08
N LYS A 55 12.80 9.47 -19.00
CA LYS A 55 13.61 10.58 -18.50
C LYS A 55 14.72 11.02 -19.46
N GLU A 56 15.17 10.15 -20.36
CA GLU A 56 16.11 10.53 -21.43
C GLU A 56 15.55 11.65 -22.33
N TYR A 57 14.23 11.65 -22.58
CA TYR A 57 13.57 12.61 -23.45
C TYR A 57 12.83 13.71 -22.70
N THR A 58 12.35 13.42 -21.49
CA THR A 58 11.54 14.33 -20.69
C THR A 58 12.01 14.33 -19.22
N PRO A 59 13.22 14.84 -18.93
CA PRO A 59 13.83 14.72 -17.60
C PRO A 59 13.02 15.39 -16.48
N ASP A 60 12.27 16.44 -16.80
CA ASP A 60 11.51 17.23 -15.84
C ASP A 60 10.08 16.72 -15.61
N ILE A 61 9.61 15.77 -16.43
CA ILE A 61 8.27 15.19 -16.25
C ILE A 61 8.33 14.11 -15.15
N PRO A 62 7.53 14.24 -14.06
CA PRO A 62 7.51 13.22 -13.01
C PRO A 62 6.93 11.89 -13.51
N VAL A 63 7.55 10.79 -13.09
CA VAL A 63 7.17 9.41 -13.44
C VAL A 63 6.74 8.67 -12.21
N THR A 64 5.63 7.97 -12.29
CA THR A 64 5.06 7.13 -11.22
C THR A 64 4.48 5.85 -11.83
N THR A 65 4.02 4.95 -10.99
CA THR A 65 3.20 3.80 -11.37
C THR A 65 2.10 3.56 -10.33
N ASN A 66 0.99 2.96 -10.75
CA ASN A 66 -0.16 2.73 -9.88
C ASN A 66 0.15 1.63 -8.86
N LEU A 67 0.10 1.96 -7.58
CA LEU A 67 0.17 0.99 -6.50
C LEU A 67 -1.24 0.47 -6.15
N MET A 68 -1.33 -0.66 -5.47
CA MET A 68 -2.60 -1.37 -5.21
C MET A 68 -2.92 -1.48 -3.70
N GLY A 69 -2.68 -0.42 -2.93
CA GLY A 69 -2.87 -0.47 -1.47
C GLY A 69 -1.87 -1.41 -0.80
N PHE A 70 -2.33 -2.27 0.11
CA PHE A 70 -1.49 -3.30 0.75
C PHE A 70 -1.34 -4.51 -0.17
N TYR A 71 -0.40 -4.45 -1.09
CA TYR A 71 -0.15 -5.52 -2.05
C TYR A 71 1.01 -6.41 -1.59
N PRO A 72 0.76 -7.73 -1.41
CA PRO A 72 1.74 -8.60 -0.74
C PRO A 72 2.93 -8.99 -1.60
N SER A 73 2.93 -8.74 -2.91
CA SER A 73 3.97 -9.24 -3.81
C SER A 73 5.07 -8.24 -4.14
N LEU A 74 4.94 -6.98 -3.74
CA LEU A 74 5.88 -5.91 -4.06
C LEU A 74 6.20 -5.10 -2.81
N ASP A 75 7.48 -4.90 -2.52
CA ASP A 75 7.97 -4.07 -1.43
C ASP A 75 7.89 -2.59 -1.79
N TYR A 76 6.78 -1.96 -1.44
CA TYR A 76 6.56 -0.55 -1.76
C TYR A 76 7.51 0.42 -1.05
N GLN A 77 8.17 0.03 0.04
CA GLN A 77 9.21 0.86 0.65
C GLN A 77 10.42 1.03 -0.28
N LYS A 78 10.80 -0.03 -1.00
CA LYS A 78 11.84 0.03 -2.02
C LYS A 78 11.34 0.81 -3.26
N TRP A 79 10.13 0.49 -3.74
CA TRP A 79 9.53 1.14 -4.91
C TRP A 79 9.41 2.65 -4.75
N ALA A 80 8.98 3.11 -3.60
CA ALA A 80 8.79 4.53 -3.31
C ALA A 80 10.08 5.35 -3.48
N LYS A 81 11.25 4.76 -3.23
CA LYS A 81 12.55 5.42 -3.40
C LYS A 81 12.81 5.79 -4.85
N GLU A 82 12.29 5.00 -5.79
CA GLU A 82 12.50 5.12 -7.25
C GLU A 82 11.40 5.93 -7.97
N MET A 83 10.23 6.09 -7.36
CA MET A 83 9.12 6.86 -7.94
C MET A 83 9.27 8.34 -7.63
N ASP A 84 8.89 9.23 -8.55
CA ASP A 84 8.91 10.68 -8.30
C ASP A 84 7.84 11.09 -7.28
N PHE A 85 6.67 10.49 -7.35
CA PHE A 85 5.58 10.63 -6.39
C PHE A 85 4.79 9.33 -6.27
N ILE A 86 4.06 9.15 -5.18
CA ILE A 86 3.22 7.97 -4.98
C ILE A 86 1.88 8.17 -5.65
N SER A 87 1.43 7.14 -6.36
CA SER A 87 0.06 7.04 -6.87
C SER A 87 -0.50 5.64 -6.64
N TRP A 88 -1.82 5.53 -6.44
CA TRP A 88 -2.44 4.24 -6.20
C TRP A 88 -3.91 4.19 -6.63
N ASP A 89 -4.44 2.98 -6.74
CA ASP A 89 -5.79 2.67 -7.19
C ASP A 89 -6.64 2.17 -6.04
N SER A 90 -7.74 2.89 -5.76
CA SER A 90 -8.64 2.58 -4.65
C SER A 90 -10.01 2.11 -5.13
N TYR A 91 -10.27 0.83 -4.91
CA TYR A 91 -11.54 0.19 -5.25
C TYR A 91 -12.12 -0.55 -4.04
N PRO A 92 -12.61 0.16 -3.02
CA PRO A 92 -13.20 -0.50 -1.87
C PRO A 92 -14.40 -1.36 -2.28
N SER A 93 -14.43 -2.61 -1.81
CA SER A 93 -15.54 -3.53 -2.08
C SER A 93 -16.79 -3.15 -1.30
N PHE A 94 -17.94 -3.65 -1.76
CA PHE A 94 -19.20 -3.43 -1.03
C PHE A 94 -19.13 -4.05 0.38
N GLY A 95 -19.44 -3.25 1.38
CA GLY A 95 -19.37 -3.66 2.79
C GLY A 95 -17.97 -3.65 3.39
N ALA A 96 -16.93 -3.21 2.66
CA ALA A 96 -15.62 -2.99 3.24
C ALA A 96 -15.68 -1.92 4.36
N GLU A 97 -14.91 -2.13 5.42
CA GLU A 97 -14.76 -1.14 6.48
C GLU A 97 -14.05 0.11 5.93
N THR A 98 -14.53 1.28 6.29
CA THR A 98 -13.96 2.55 5.83
C THR A 98 -12.54 2.77 6.33
N GLU A 99 -12.20 2.19 7.47
CA GLU A 99 -10.88 2.23 8.09
C GLU A 99 -9.81 1.52 7.25
N ASN A 100 -10.18 0.45 6.53
CA ASN A 100 -9.24 -0.23 5.61
C ASN A 100 -8.80 0.70 4.47
N ASN A 101 -9.73 1.46 3.91
CA ASN A 101 -9.41 2.41 2.85
C ASN A 101 -8.58 3.58 3.38
N ALA A 102 -8.90 4.07 4.57
CA ALA A 102 -8.14 5.11 5.27
C ALA A 102 -6.70 4.64 5.55
N MET A 103 -6.53 3.40 6.02
CA MET A 103 -5.23 2.79 6.27
C MET A 103 -4.36 2.73 5.00
N ALA A 104 -4.96 2.39 3.86
CA ALA A 104 -4.23 2.37 2.60
C ALA A 104 -3.80 3.77 2.15
N HIS A 105 -4.65 4.79 2.32
CA HIS A 105 -4.26 6.18 2.06
C HIS A 105 -3.09 6.63 2.95
N ASP A 106 -3.12 6.32 4.24
CA ASP A 106 -2.05 6.67 5.16
C ASP A 106 -0.75 5.93 4.85
N LEU A 107 -0.82 4.66 4.39
CA LEU A 107 0.35 3.97 3.87
C LEU A 107 0.97 4.74 2.68
N MET A 108 0.15 5.11 1.68
CA MET A 108 0.65 5.83 0.49
C MET A 108 1.33 7.14 0.86
N ARG A 109 0.75 7.90 1.80
CA ARG A 109 1.38 9.11 2.33
C ARG A 109 2.71 8.79 3.03
N GLY A 110 2.76 7.74 3.84
CA GLY A 110 3.94 7.33 4.61
C GLY A 110 5.13 6.96 3.73
N LEU A 111 4.91 6.26 2.59
CA LEU A 111 5.95 5.81 1.66
C LEU A 111 6.89 6.92 1.15
N LYS A 112 6.47 8.17 1.18
CA LYS A 112 7.29 9.35 0.80
C LYS A 112 7.46 10.34 1.96
N GLY A 113 7.47 9.88 3.21
CA GLY A 113 7.71 10.72 4.37
C GLY A 113 6.67 11.82 4.55
N GLY A 114 5.41 11.50 4.40
CA GLY A 114 4.28 12.41 4.55
C GLY A 114 4.04 13.34 3.37
N LYS A 115 4.68 13.13 2.22
CA LYS A 115 4.37 13.89 0.99
C LYS A 115 2.99 13.50 0.45
N PRO A 116 2.30 14.41 -0.23
CA PRO A 116 1.06 14.10 -0.90
C PRO A 116 1.20 12.96 -1.92
N PHE A 117 0.11 12.25 -2.13
CA PHE A 117 0.01 11.19 -3.14
C PHE A 117 -1.13 11.48 -4.13
N ALA A 118 -1.13 10.81 -5.27
CA ALA A 118 -2.22 10.85 -6.23
C ALA A 118 -3.13 9.62 -6.05
N LEU A 119 -4.43 9.84 -5.85
CA LEU A 119 -5.45 8.82 -6.08
C LEU A 119 -5.62 8.69 -7.60
N MET A 120 -4.86 7.77 -8.21
CA MET A 120 -4.79 7.61 -9.66
C MET A 120 -6.07 7.03 -10.22
N GLU A 121 -6.66 6.07 -9.50
CA GLU A 121 -7.90 5.45 -9.91
C GLU A 121 -8.88 5.30 -8.75
N GLN A 122 -10.12 5.61 -9.03
CA GLN A 122 -11.30 5.11 -8.33
C GLN A 122 -12.45 4.98 -9.31
N THR A 123 -13.38 4.07 -9.06
CA THR A 123 -14.58 4.01 -9.89
C THR A 123 -15.57 5.11 -9.52
N PRO A 124 -16.13 5.84 -10.48
CA PRO A 124 -17.16 6.81 -10.19
C PRO A 124 -18.50 6.18 -9.79
N SER A 125 -18.75 4.91 -10.15
CA SER A 125 -20.04 4.25 -9.84
C SER A 125 -19.93 2.79 -9.43
N VAL A 126 -19.38 1.90 -10.27
CA VAL A 126 -19.34 0.46 -10.06
C VAL A 126 -18.04 -0.14 -10.57
N SER A 127 -17.42 -1.03 -9.79
CA SER A 127 -16.35 -1.92 -10.26
C SER A 127 -16.99 -3.22 -10.78
N ASN A 128 -16.50 -3.76 -11.89
CA ASN A 128 -17.10 -4.93 -12.52
C ASN A 128 -16.42 -6.26 -12.15
N TRP A 129 -15.41 -6.23 -11.28
CA TRP A 129 -14.60 -7.40 -10.93
C TRP A 129 -14.64 -7.77 -9.44
N HIS A 130 -15.44 -7.07 -8.63
CA HIS A 130 -15.72 -7.49 -7.25
C HIS A 130 -16.66 -8.70 -7.22
N THR A 131 -16.61 -9.46 -6.13
CA THR A 131 -17.58 -10.55 -5.88
C THR A 131 -19.02 -10.06 -5.92
N TYR A 132 -19.26 -8.82 -5.43
CA TYR A 132 -20.54 -8.14 -5.55
C TYR A 132 -20.31 -6.71 -6.06
N CYS A 133 -20.74 -6.45 -7.29
CA CYS A 133 -20.55 -5.18 -7.99
C CYS A 133 -21.70 -4.22 -7.68
N ALA A 134 -21.68 -3.62 -6.51
CA ALA A 134 -22.67 -2.64 -6.08
C ALA A 134 -22.47 -1.27 -6.71
N LEU A 135 -23.55 -0.66 -7.15
CA LEU A 135 -23.54 0.76 -7.54
C LEU A 135 -23.30 1.64 -6.32
N LYS A 136 -22.40 2.59 -6.41
CA LYS A 136 -22.24 3.63 -5.39
C LYS A 136 -23.53 4.44 -5.27
N ARG A 137 -24.05 4.56 -4.07
CA ARG A 137 -25.19 5.44 -3.76
C ARG A 137 -24.80 6.90 -4.02
N PRO A 138 -25.79 7.80 -4.22
CA PRO A 138 -25.52 9.24 -4.30
C PRO A 138 -24.64 9.71 -3.14
N GLY A 139 -23.63 10.53 -3.43
CA GLY A 139 -22.70 11.07 -2.45
C GLY A 139 -21.54 10.15 -2.04
N MET A 140 -21.59 8.83 -2.30
CA MET A 140 -20.51 7.92 -1.90
C MET A 140 -19.20 8.18 -2.63
N MET A 141 -19.25 8.50 -3.92
CA MET A 141 -18.06 8.86 -4.70
C MET A 141 -17.40 10.11 -4.13
N ARG A 142 -18.20 11.12 -3.81
CA ARG A 142 -17.74 12.35 -3.15
C ARG A 142 -17.11 12.06 -1.78
N LEU A 143 -17.74 11.22 -0.95
CA LEU A 143 -17.19 10.81 0.35
C LEU A 143 -15.81 10.16 0.25
N TYR A 144 -15.64 9.19 -0.66
CA TYR A 144 -14.33 8.53 -0.86
C TYR A 144 -13.27 9.50 -1.39
N SER A 145 -13.64 10.43 -2.27
CA SER A 145 -12.72 11.44 -2.76
C SER A 145 -12.24 12.38 -1.65
N TYR A 146 -13.15 12.82 -0.78
CA TYR A 146 -12.79 13.64 0.40
C TYR A 146 -12.01 12.83 1.45
N GLN A 147 -12.28 11.53 1.61
CA GLN A 147 -11.46 10.68 2.46
C GLN A 147 -10.01 10.68 1.95
N ALA A 148 -9.80 10.44 0.65
CA ALA A 148 -8.47 10.46 0.08
C ALA A 148 -7.77 11.81 0.29
N ALA A 149 -8.46 12.93 0.02
CA ALA A 149 -7.92 14.27 0.24
C ALA A 149 -7.59 14.54 1.71
N ALA A 150 -8.45 14.13 2.65
CA ALA A 150 -8.22 14.28 4.09
C ALA A 150 -7.01 13.45 4.58
N HIS A 151 -6.69 12.34 3.92
CA HIS A 151 -5.53 11.51 4.20
C HIS A 151 -4.26 11.88 3.39
N GLY A 152 -4.31 12.98 2.61
CA GLY A 152 -3.14 13.56 1.96
C GLY A 152 -3.06 13.39 0.44
N ALA A 153 -4.14 12.98 -0.23
CA ALA A 153 -4.18 13.06 -1.68
C ALA A 153 -4.34 14.50 -2.14
N ASP A 154 -3.51 14.95 -3.07
CA ASP A 154 -3.67 16.24 -3.75
C ASP A 154 -4.17 16.10 -5.20
N THR A 155 -4.35 14.89 -5.66
CA THR A 155 -4.86 14.55 -6.99
C THR A 155 -5.90 13.45 -6.88
N ILE A 156 -7.09 13.68 -7.48
CA ILE A 156 -8.21 12.74 -7.50
C ILE A 156 -8.57 12.44 -8.95
N MET A 157 -8.38 11.21 -9.38
CA MET A 157 -8.66 10.75 -10.74
C MET A 157 -9.65 9.57 -10.73
N PHE A 158 -10.21 9.29 -11.89
CA PHE A 158 -11.24 8.28 -12.05
C PHE A 158 -10.93 7.32 -13.19
N PHE A 159 -11.06 6.05 -12.96
CA PHE A 159 -11.14 5.05 -13.99
C PHE A 159 -12.63 4.72 -14.21
N GLN A 160 -13.22 5.02 -15.40
CA GLN A 160 -12.57 5.61 -16.56
C GLN A 160 -13.37 6.80 -17.09
N MET A 161 -12.81 7.57 -18.00
CA MET A 161 -13.48 8.72 -18.60
C MET A 161 -14.73 8.31 -19.39
N ARG A 162 -14.63 7.31 -20.25
CA ARG A 162 -15.75 6.81 -21.08
C ARG A 162 -15.89 5.31 -20.92
N ARG A 163 -17.11 4.86 -20.65
CA ARG A 163 -17.42 3.46 -20.43
C ARG A 163 -17.13 2.62 -21.68
N SER A 164 -16.36 1.53 -21.51
CA SER A 164 -16.01 0.60 -22.56
C SER A 164 -17.26 -0.08 -23.15
N ILE A 165 -17.32 -0.19 -24.49
CA ILE A 165 -18.45 -0.81 -25.18
C ILE A 165 -18.29 -2.34 -25.18
N GLY A 166 -17.04 -2.81 -25.17
CA GLY A 166 -16.71 -4.25 -25.24
C GLY A 166 -15.65 -4.65 -24.21
N ALA A 167 -15.10 -5.84 -24.38
CA ALA A 167 -14.12 -6.48 -23.52
C ALA A 167 -14.62 -6.74 -22.08
N CYS A 168 -13.72 -7.13 -21.18
CA CYS A 168 -14.08 -7.54 -19.81
C CYS A 168 -14.58 -6.37 -18.95
N GLU A 169 -14.16 -5.15 -19.23
CA GLU A 169 -14.51 -3.96 -18.44
C GLU A 169 -15.72 -3.17 -18.95
N LYS A 170 -16.48 -3.72 -19.87
CA LYS A 170 -17.70 -3.08 -20.40
C LYS A 170 -18.76 -2.76 -19.34
N TYR A 171 -18.69 -3.41 -18.18
CA TYR A 171 -19.61 -3.16 -17.06
C TYR A 171 -19.01 -2.23 -15.99
N HIS A 172 -17.73 -1.84 -16.14
CA HIS A 172 -17.08 -0.91 -15.22
C HIS A 172 -17.72 0.48 -15.35
N GLY A 173 -17.86 1.19 -14.24
CA GLY A 173 -18.38 2.55 -14.22
C GLY A 173 -17.45 3.54 -14.92
N ALA A 174 -18.00 4.64 -15.41
CA ALA A 174 -17.24 5.70 -16.07
C ALA A 174 -17.87 7.07 -15.81
N VAL A 175 -17.11 8.12 -16.07
CA VAL A 175 -17.61 9.51 -16.03
C VAL A 175 -18.72 9.70 -17.05
N ILE A 176 -18.46 9.24 -18.29
CA ILE A 176 -19.46 9.21 -19.37
C ILE A 176 -19.90 7.75 -19.57
N ASP A 177 -21.14 7.47 -19.19
CA ASP A 177 -21.75 6.14 -19.30
C ASP A 177 -22.08 5.79 -20.76
N HIS A 178 -22.59 4.55 -21.00
CA HIS A 178 -23.02 4.06 -22.32
C HIS A 178 -24.04 4.96 -23.03
N VAL A 179 -24.82 5.76 -22.27
CA VAL A 179 -25.72 6.74 -22.88
C VAL A 179 -24.97 7.83 -23.69
N GLY A 180 -23.67 8.00 -23.43
CA GLY A 180 -22.77 8.83 -24.23
C GLY A 180 -22.93 10.34 -24.06
N ASN A 181 -23.56 10.81 -22.99
CA ASN A 181 -23.73 12.24 -22.70
C ASN A 181 -23.64 12.55 -21.20
N GLU A 182 -23.69 13.83 -20.87
CA GLU A 182 -23.55 14.39 -19.53
C GLU A 182 -24.79 14.26 -18.64
N ASN A 183 -25.93 13.79 -19.18
CA ASN A 183 -27.22 13.75 -18.48
C ASN A 183 -27.36 12.58 -17.51
N THR A 184 -26.29 12.24 -16.80
CA THR A 184 -26.28 11.19 -15.78
C THR A 184 -26.04 11.79 -14.38
N ARG A 185 -26.49 11.07 -13.36
CA ARG A 185 -26.19 11.44 -11.97
C ARG A 185 -24.68 11.47 -11.72
N VAL A 186 -23.96 10.46 -12.18
CA VAL A 186 -22.53 10.30 -11.98
C VAL A 186 -21.75 11.47 -12.57
N PHE A 187 -22.06 11.87 -13.81
CA PHE A 187 -21.41 13.01 -14.46
C PHE A 187 -21.61 14.30 -13.64
N ARG A 188 -22.85 14.58 -13.21
CA ARG A 188 -23.15 15.76 -12.39
C ARG A 188 -22.44 15.76 -11.03
N GLU A 189 -22.36 14.59 -10.37
CA GLU A 189 -21.65 14.47 -9.09
C GLU A 189 -20.14 14.72 -9.25
N ILE A 190 -19.53 14.21 -10.33
CA ILE A 190 -18.10 14.43 -10.61
C ILE A 190 -17.82 15.90 -10.95
N THR A 191 -18.66 16.53 -11.77
CA THR A 191 -18.53 17.95 -12.10
C THR A 191 -18.60 18.81 -10.83
N ALA A 192 -19.60 18.58 -9.99
CA ALA A 192 -19.72 19.31 -8.73
C ALA A 192 -18.52 19.09 -7.80
N LEU A 193 -18.03 17.86 -7.70
CA LEU A 193 -16.82 17.54 -6.93
C LEU A 193 -15.60 18.28 -7.47
N GLY A 194 -15.43 18.33 -8.80
CA GLY A 194 -14.32 19.04 -9.43
C GLY A 194 -14.33 20.54 -9.11
N GLU A 195 -15.52 21.16 -9.14
CA GLU A 195 -15.70 22.57 -8.75
C GLU A 195 -15.35 22.77 -7.26
N GLU A 196 -15.88 21.95 -6.36
CA GLU A 196 -15.57 21.99 -4.92
C GLU A 196 -14.07 21.85 -4.63
N LEU A 197 -13.40 20.86 -5.24
CA LEU A 197 -11.96 20.65 -5.04
C LEU A 197 -11.11 21.81 -5.62
N THR A 198 -11.57 22.44 -6.70
CA THR A 198 -10.92 23.63 -7.24
C THR A 198 -11.02 24.81 -6.27
N GLU A 199 -12.19 25.04 -5.67
CA GLU A 199 -12.38 26.07 -4.65
C GLU A 199 -11.53 25.84 -3.41
N LEU A 200 -11.29 24.58 -3.04
CA LEU A 200 -10.50 24.19 -1.87
C LEU A 200 -9.01 24.02 -2.16
N SER A 201 -8.55 24.23 -3.40
CA SER A 201 -7.18 23.92 -3.83
C SER A 201 -6.12 24.61 -2.97
N ASP A 202 -6.28 25.88 -2.61
CA ASP A 202 -5.34 26.61 -1.76
C ASP A 202 -5.18 26.01 -0.35
N THR A 203 -6.16 25.22 0.09
CA THR A 203 -6.14 24.57 1.41
C THR A 203 -5.63 23.14 1.33
N LEU A 204 -5.97 22.41 0.26
CA LEU A 204 -5.73 20.98 0.13
C LEU A 204 -4.40 20.65 -0.53
N LEU A 205 -3.98 21.44 -1.54
CA LEU A 205 -2.74 21.13 -2.27
C LEU A 205 -1.51 21.20 -1.36
N GLY A 206 -0.77 20.11 -1.31
CA GLY A 206 0.43 20.01 -0.48
C GLY A 206 0.16 19.98 1.03
N ALA A 207 -1.10 19.88 1.45
CA ALA A 207 -1.44 19.79 2.87
C ALA A 207 -0.81 18.55 3.53
N ARG A 208 -0.41 18.71 4.77
CA ARG A 208 0.19 17.62 5.57
C ARG A 208 -0.53 17.49 6.89
N THR A 209 -0.75 16.25 7.30
CA THR A 209 -1.22 15.93 8.65
C THR A 209 0.01 15.68 9.53
N PRO A 210 0.27 16.53 10.54
CA PRO A 210 1.37 16.26 11.45
C PRO A 210 1.05 15.02 12.30
N ALA A 211 1.96 14.06 12.32
CA ALA A 211 1.83 12.84 13.12
C ALA A 211 2.98 12.75 14.13
N GLU A 212 2.64 12.45 15.38
CA GLU A 212 3.62 12.16 16.45
C GLU A 212 3.75 10.66 16.71
N VAL A 213 2.93 9.85 16.03
CA VAL A 213 2.91 8.40 16.12
C VAL A 213 3.27 7.81 14.76
N ALA A 214 4.17 6.83 14.75
CA ALA A 214 4.46 6.02 13.58
C ALA A 214 4.05 4.57 13.81
N VAL A 215 3.58 3.90 12.75
CA VAL A 215 3.34 2.47 12.72
C VAL A 215 4.28 1.85 11.70
N VAL A 216 5.08 0.88 12.14
CA VAL A 216 6.02 0.19 11.25
C VAL A 216 5.27 -0.82 10.40
N PHE A 217 5.45 -0.73 9.08
CA PHE A 217 5.02 -1.73 8.14
C PHE A 217 6.21 -2.17 7.28
N ASP A 218 6.49 -3.46 7.25
CA ASP A 218 7.64 -4.01 6.55
C ASP A 218 7.25 -5.27 5.77
N TRP A 219 7.56 -5.28 4.46
CA TRP A 219 7.20 -6.38 3.56
C TRP A 219 7.94 -7.67 3.87
N ASP A 220 9.20 -7.60 4.27
CA ASP A 220 9.96 -8.80 4.67
C ASP A 220 9.32 -9.47 5.89
N ASN A 221 8.90 -8.69 6.88
CA ASN A 221 8.16 -9.20 8.03
C ASN A 221 6.83 -9.85 7.62
N TRP A 222 6.12 -9.22 6.69
CA TRP A 222 4.89 -9.79 6.15
C TRP A 222 5.15 -11.12 5.45
N TRP A 223 6.15 -11.16 4.59
CA TRP A 223 6.50 -12.38 3.85
C TRP A 223 6.96 -13.50 4.77
N ALA A 224 7.88 -13.21 5.69
CA ALA A 224 8.40 -14.20 6.64
C ALA A 224 7.28 -14.78 7.52
N THR A 225 6.39 -13.95 8.05
CA THR A 225 5.26 -14.44 8.87
C THR A 225 4.27 -15.29 8.09
N VAL A 226 4.04 -14.99 6.80
CA VAL A 226 3.18 -15.81 5.92
C VAL A 226 3.84 -17.15 5.60
N LEU A 227 5.16 -17.17 5.38
CA LEU A 227 5.90 -18.40 5.07
C LEU A 227 6.09 -19.30 6.31
N SER A 228 6.16 -18.70 7.49
CA SER A 228 6.35 -19.43 8.75
C SER A 228 5.15 -20.32 9.09
N ALA A 229 5.43 -21.54 9.57
CA ALA A 229 4.40 -22.38 10.15
C ALA A 229 3.85 -21.80 11.46
N GLY A 230 4.65 -20.99 12.16
CA GLY A 230 4.30 -20.23 13.35
C GLY A 230 3.78 -21.05 14.52
N PRO A 231 3.52 -20.42 15.67
CA PRO A 231 2.83 -21.05 16.78
C PRO A 231 1.31 -21.19 16.56
N SER A 232 0.77 -20.48 15.56
CA SER A 232 -0.65 -20.52 15.20
C SER A 232 -0.83 -20.25 13.71
N ARG A 233 -1.80 -20.92 13.10
CA ARG A 233 -2.24 -20.66 11.72
C ARG A 233 -3.07 -19.38 11.58
N CYS A 234 -3.51 -18.81 12.68
CA CYS A 234 -4.27 -17.56 12.71
C CYS A 234 -3.36 -16.31 12.77
N ILE A 235 -2.03 -16.49 12.74
CA ILE A 235 -1.10 -15.36 12.65
C ILE A 235 -1.33 -14.65 11.30
N ASN A 236 -1.60 -13.36 11.37
CA ASN A 236 -1.81 -12.52 10.20
C ASN A 236 -1.21 -11.13 10.48
N TYR A 237 -0.06 -10.86 9.86
CA TYR A 237 0.68 -9.62 10.05
C TYR A 237 -0.15 -8.40 9.67
N TYR A 238 -0.82 -8.44 8.50
CA TYR A 238 -1.68 -7.34 8.03
C TYR A 238 -2.82 -7.04 9.02
N GLU A 239 -3.50 -8.09 9.49
CA GLU A 239 -4.63 -7.93 10.42
C GLU A 239 -4.17 -7.35 11.77
N GLU A 240 -3.00 -7.77 12.26
CA GLU A 240 -2.42 -7.20 13.50
C GLU A 240 -2.14 -5.71 13.34
N ILE A 241 -1.50 -5.30 12.25
CA ILE A 241 -1.27 -3.88 11.93
C ILE A 241 -2.60 -3.12 11.86
N TYR A 242 -3.60 -3.72 11.20
CA TYR A 242 -4.92 -3.10 11.05
C TYR A 242 -5.60 -2.85 12.40
N GLN A 243 -5.48 -3.76 13.37
CA GLN A 243 -6.08 -3.54 14.70
C GLN A 243 -5.45 -2.34 15.43
N TYR A 244 -4.13 -2.17 15.37
CA TYR A 244 -3.46 -0.98 15.91
C TYR A 244 -3.86 0.29 15.17
N TYR A 245 -3.89 0.24 13.84
CA TYR A 245 -4.36 1.35 13.02
C TYR A 245 -5.77 1.78 13.41
N LYS A 246 -6.71 0.84 13.43
CA LYS A 246 -8.11 1.07 13.76
C LYS A 246 -8.28 1.68 15.15
N ALA A 247 -7.50 1.23 16.13
CA ALA A 247 -7.52 1.78 17.48
C ALA A 247 -7.06 3.26 17.49
N LEU A 248 -5.97 3.60 16.80
CA LEU A 248 -5.46 4.97 16.68
C LEU A 248 -6.45 5.88 15.96
N LEU A 249 -6.99 5.42 14.83
CA LEU A 249 -7.98 6.16 14.05
C LEU A 249 -9.24 6.48 14.87
N ASN A 250 -9.75 5.50 15.63
CA ASN A 250 -10.92 5.69 16.50
C ASN A 250 -10.66 6.66 17.68
N LEU A 251 -9.41 6.81 18.07
CA LEU A 251 -8.97 7.81 19.06
C LEU A 251 -8.64 9.16 18.42
N HIS A 252 -8.79 9.29 17.11
CA HIS A 252 -8.42 10.49 16.34
C HIS A 252 -6.93 10.87 16.50
N ILE A 253 -6.06 9.89 16.60
CA ILE A 253 -4.61 10.08 16.69
C ILE A 253 -4.02 9.96 15.27
N PRO A 254 -3.52 11.05 14.69
CA PRO A 254 -2.82 11.00 13.41
C PRO A 254 -1.55 10.13 13.51
N MET A 255 -1.29 9.36 12.48
CA MET A 255 -0.10 8.54 12.41
C MET A 255 0.43 8.46 10.99
N ASP A 256 1.70 8.10 10.86
CA ASP A 256 2.35 7.77 9.60
C ASP A 256 2.75 6.29 9.59
N PHE A 257 2.71 5.67 8.41
CA PHE A 257 3.39 4.40 8.19
C PHE A 257 4.86 4.67 7.86
N VAL A 258 5.76 3.89 8.46
CA VAL A 258 7.20 3.96 8.24
C VAL A 258 7.77 2.57 7.98
N GLY A 259 8.80 2.49 7.17
CA GLY A 259 9.63 1.30 7.01
C GLY A 259 10.70 1.20 8.11
N VAL A 260 11.39 0.06 8.16
CA VAL A 260 12.50 -0.15 9.11
C VAL A 260 13.70 0.75 8.82
N ASP A 261 13.87 1.20 7.57
CA ASP A 261 14.95 2.09 7.15
C ASP A 261 14.66 3.57 7.43
N ASP A 262 13.41 3.95 7.65
CA ASP A 262 13.01 5.34 7.76
C ASP A 262 13.50 5.99 9.07
N ASP A 263 13.64 7.31 9.05
CA ASP A 263 14.00 8.08 10.23
C ASP A 263 12.84 8.13 11.23
N LEU A 264 13.13 7.78 12.49
CA LEU A 264 12.17 7.77 13.58
C LEU A 264 12.20 9.04 14.45
N SER A 265 13.17 9.93 14.25
CA SER A 265 13.46 11.05 15.15
C SER A 265 12.32 12.08 15.25
N GLY A 266 11.44 12.12 14.24
CA GLY A 266 10.27 13.00 14.21
C GLY A 266 9.08 12.54 15.07
N TYR A 267 9.09 11.31 15.56
CA TYR A 267 7.97 10.72 16.27
C TYR A 267 8.20 10.66 17.78
N LYS A 268 7.11 10.68 18.56
CA LYS A 268 7.12 10.43 20.00
C LYS A 268 6.89 8.97 20.33
N VAL A 269 6.07 8.30 19.53
CA VAL A 269 5.71 6.89 19.70
C VAL A 269 5.89 6.16 18.38
N VAL A 270 6.59 5.04 18.42
CA VAL A 270 6.73 4.11 17.29
C VAL A 270 6.14 2.78 17.71
N ILE A 271 5.17 2.29 16.94
CA ILE A 271 4.46 1.03 17.15
C ILE A 271 4.91 0.06 16.06
N ALA A 272 5.48 -1.06 16.44
CA ALA A 272 5.96 -2.10 15.53
C ALA A 272 5.31 -3.45 15.89
N PRO A 273 4.04 -3.67 15.50
CA PRO A 273 3.35 -4.91 15.79
C PRO A 273 4.00 -6.08 15.06
N MET A 274 4.16 -7.21 15.73
CA MET A 274 4.74 -8.43 15.14
C MET A 274 6.02 -8.14 14.31
N LEU A 275 6.95 -7.39 14.87
CA LEU A 275 8.26 -7.17 14.23
C LEU A 275 9.07 -8.48 14.31
N TYR A 276 8.63 -9.49 13.55
CA TYR A 276 9.13 -10.87 13.57
C TYR A 276 10.61 -10.93 13.22
N MET A 277 10.99 -10.21 12.16
CA MET A 277 12.35 -10.08 11.69
C MET A 277 12.97 -8.77 12.22
N CYS A 278 14.07 -8.87 12.94
CA CYS A 278 14.87 -7.72 13.33
C CYS A 278 16.04 -7.57 12.38
N LYS A 279 15.89 -6.70 11.37
CA LYS A 279 16.93 -6.45 10.37
C LYS A 279 18.18 -5.83 10.99
N ASP A 280 19.32 -6.05 10.34
CA ASP A 280 20.61 -5.54 10.78
C ASP A 280 20.59 -4.03 11.09
N GLY A 281 21.06 -3.67 12.26
CA GLY A 281 21.13 -2.28 12.74
C GLY A 281 19.80 -1.68 13.23
N TYR A 282 18.69 -2.40 13.10
CA TYR A 282 17.40 -1.85 13.53
C TYR A 282 17.27 -1.83 15.06
N ASP A 283 17.89 -2.75 15.77
CA ASP A 283 17.95 -2.74 17.25
C ASP A 283 18.72 -1.51 17.79
N GLU A 284 19.84 -1.14 17.18
CA GLU A 284 20.56 0.10 17.50
C GLU A 284 19.72 1.34 17.21
N LYS A 285 18.97 1.35 16.10
CA LYS A 285 18.04 2.44 15.78
C LYS A 285 16.96 2.58 16.86
N ILE A 286 16.32 1.47 17.26
CA ILE A 286 15.32 1.44 18.34
C ILE A 286 15.95 1.95 19.65
N ARG A 287 17.13 1.44 20.04
CA ARG A 287 17.84 1.87 21.25
C ARG A 287 18.13 3.38 21.24
N SER A 288 18.55 3.91 20.11
CA SER A 288 18.84 5.33 19.94
C SER A 288 17.58 6.18 20.06
N PHE A 289 16.49 5.75 19.43
CA PHE A 289 15.18 6.39 19.52
C PHE A 289 14.67 6.44 20.98
N VAL A 290 14.72 5.32 21.69
CA VAL A 290 14.29 5.26 23.11
C VAL A 290 15.20 6.08 24.02
N LYS A 291 16.52 6.06 23.81
CA LYS A 291 17.46 6.91 24.56
C LYS A 291 17.23 8.41 24.34
N ALA A 292 16.73 8.79 23.17
CA ALA A 292 16.35 10.17 22.87
C ALA A 292 14.99 10.59 23.49
N GLY A 293 14.31 9.68 24.19
CA GLY A 293 13.04 9.93 24.88
C GLY A 293 11.80 9.45 24.14
N GLY A 294 11.96 8.77 23.01
CA GLY A 294 10.85 8.15 22.27
C GLY A 294 10.31 6.91 22.99
N THR A 295 9.06 6.57 22.73
CA THR A 295 8.42 5.33 23.20
C THR A 295 8.31 4.35 22.04
N PHE A 296 8.94 3.18 22.20
CA PHE A 296 8.83 2.08 21.24
C PHE A 296 7.91 0.98 21.80
N LEU A 297 6.85 0.66 21.07
CA LEU A 297 5.90 -0.39 21.42
C LEU A 297 6.00 -1.50 20.39
N THR A 298 6.14 -2.73 20.84
CA THR A 298 6.07 -3.92 20.00
C THR A 298 5.11 -4.93 20.62
N SER A 299 4.61 -5.87 19.80
CA SER A 299 3.68 -6.89 20.27
C SER A 299 4.35 -8.27 20.34
N TYR A 300 3.56 -9.30 20.60
CA TYR A 300 4.00 -10.70 20.55
C TYR A 300 4.64 -11.03 19.20
N PHE A 301 5.43 -12.09 19.17
CA PHE A 301 6.06 -12.64 17.96
C PHE A 301 7.05 -11.68 17.30
N SER A 302 7.71 -10.82 18.09
CA SER A 302 8.73 -9.88 17.61
C SER A 302 10.13 -10.34 17.98
N GLY A 303 11.11 -10.03 17.11
CA GLY A 303 12.53 -10.35 17.32
C GLY A 303 12.84 -11.85 17.32
N TYR A 304 12.18 -12.61 16.47
CA TYR A 304 12.34 -14.07 16.37
C TYR A 304 13.47 -14.48 15.45
N VAL A 305 13.65 -13.75 14.37
CA VAL A 305 14.64 -14.04 13.32
C VAL A 305 15.40 -12.79 12.93
N GLU A 306 16.52 -12.98 12.27
CA GLU A 306 17.32 -11.96 11.60
C GLU A 306 16.97 -11.89 10.11
N ASP A 307 17.77 -11.22 9.29
CA ASP A 307 17.47 -10.91 7.88
C ASP A 307 17.27 -12.14 6.96
N HIS A 308 17.62 -13.33 7.41
CA HIS A 308 17.62 -14.53 6.55
C HIS A 308 16.54 -15.57 6.92
N ASP A 309 15.79 -15.40 8.00
CA ASP A 309 14.72 -16.28 8.51
C ASP A 309 15.16 -17.76 8.72
#